data_8016c72beb4a4545ad517aca99ca65ca
#
_entry.id   8016c72beb4a4545ad517aca99ca65ca
#
_cell.length_a   1.000
_cell.length_b   1.000
_cell.length_c   1.000
_cell.angle_alpha   90.00
_cell.angle_beta   90.00
_cell.angle_gamma   90.00
#
_symmetry.space_group_name_H-M   'P 1'
#
loop_
_entity.id
_entity.type
_entity.pdbx_description
1 polymer ?
#
loop_
_entity_poly.entity_id
_entity_poly.type
_entity_poly.pdbx_seq_one_letter_code
_entity_poly.pdbx_strand_id
1 'polypeptide(L)'
;MRYSSQEKLEVIRLVESSHLGVKRTLAKLGVARPTFYRWYARYQTRGEAGLKNHYRGPVRPWNGLPEEIRAKLLELAFEVPELSPRELAVSFTHAQGYYVSESTVYRLLKAHDLITSPAFVVIKAANEYKDKTTGVNQLWQTDFTYFKVLGWGWFYLSTILDDYSRYIIAWRLCTTMQAADVTQTLEVALRISGCQGARVVHKPRLLSDNGPCYISQELALWLKEQGMGHVRGAPNHPQTQGKIERWHQTLKNCVLLEHYHLPGELEQSVGEFVAYYNHQRYHESLNNLTPADVYFGRGESILEERRKIKEQTFHSRRLQHQLETV
;
A
#
# COMPACT_ATOMS: atom_id res chain seq x y z
N MET A 1 6.51 -14.14 33.09
CA MET A 1 6.02 -15.49 32.73
C MET A 1 4.69 -15.76 33.41
N ARG A 2 3.72 -16.40 32.76
CA ARG A 2 2.45 -16.86 33.37
C ARG A 2 2.58 -18.37 33.60
N TYR A 3 2.48 -18.80 34.83
CA TYR A 3 2.46 -20.21 35.20
C TYR A 3 1.15 -20.88 34.74
N SER A 4 1.27 -22.08 34.17
CA SER A 4 0.12 -22.94 33.84
C SER A 4 -0.53 -23.48 35.14
N SER A 5 -1.71 -24.08 35.03
CA SER A 5 -2.37 -24.72 36.19
C SER A 5 -1.54 -25.90 36.71
N GLN A 6 -0.88 -26.65 35.83
CA GLN A 6 -0.02 -27.79 36.21
C GLN A 6 1.23 -27.32 36.94
N GLU A 7 1.93 -26.30 36.41
CA GLU A 7 3.12 -25.74 37.08
C GLU A 7 2.79 -25.18 38.46
N LYS A 8 1.63 -24.53 38.63
CA LYS A 8 1.19 -24.05 39.96
C LYS A 8 0.95 -25.19 40.93
N LEU A 9 0.32 -26.28 40.46
CA LEU A 9 0.05 -27.46 41.28
C LEU A 9 1.36 -28.13 41.68
N GLU A 10 2.31 -28.25 40.79
CA GLU A 10 3.63 -28.82 41.05
C GLU A 10 4.41 -27.99 42.07
N VAL A 11 4.39 -26.66 41.97
CA VAL A 11 4.99 -25.76 42.96
C VAL A 11 4.34 -25.97 44.34
N ILE A 12 3.01 -26.14 44.41
CA ILE A 12 2.30 -26.40 45.68
C ILE A 12 2.76 -27.73 46.27
N ARG A 13 2.77 -28.80 45.48
CA ARG A 13 3.20 -30.14 45.95
C ARG A 13 4.65 -30.14 46.41
N LEU A 14 5.54 -29.46 45.69
CA LEU A 14 6.94 -29.34 46.09
C LEU A 14 7.12 -28.57 47.39
N VAL A 15 6.30 -27.56 47.66
CA VAL A 15 6.34 -26.82 48.93
C VAL A 15 5.79 -27.65 50.06
N GLU A 16 4.73 -28.44 49.85
CA GLU A 16 4.12 -29.32 50.87
C GLU A 16 5.03 -30.50 51.22
N SER A 17 5.75 -31.08 50.26
CA SER A 17 6.65 -32.20 50.45
C SER A 17 8.09 -31.82 50.86
N SER A 18 8.42 -30.55 50.87
CA SER A 18 9.77 -30.05 51.12
C SER A 18 10.15 -30.12 52.61
N HIS A 19 11.31 -30.65 52.92
CA HIS A 19 11.90 -30.53 54.27
C HIS A 19 12.42 -29.14 54.62
N LEU A 20 12.43 -28.23 53.64
CA LEU A 20 12.81 -26.85 53.83
C LEU A 20 11.59 -26.00 54.16
N GLY A 21 11.75 -24.99 55.01
CA GLY A 21 10.66 -24.04 55.27
C GLY A 21 10.20 -23.32 53.99
N VAL A 22 8.90 -23.04 53.87
CA VAL A 22 8.23 -22.45 52.70
C VAL A 22 9.01 -21.29 52.07
N LYS A 23 9.57 -20.38 52.90
CA LYS A 23 10.37 -19.25 52.40
C LYS A 23 11.59 -19.67 51.59
N ARG A 24 12.30 -20.70 52.07
CA ARG A 24 13.53 -21.18 51.42
C ARG A 24 13.21 -21.97 50.14
N THR A 25 12.15 -22.78 50.18
CA THR A 25 11.68 -23.53 49.00
C THR A 25 11.24 -22.62 47.87
N LEU A 26 10.41 -21.61 48.19
CA LEU A 26 9.96 -20.63 47.17
C LEU A 26 11.08 -19.77 46.61
N ALA A 27 12.09 -19.43 47.41
CA ALA A 27 13.27 -18.72 46.93
C ALA A 27 14.07 -19.55 45.91
N LYS A 28 14.20 -20.88 46.15
CA LYS A 28 14.86 -21.79 45.19
C LYS A 28 14.04 -21.97 43.91
N LEU A 29 12.71 -21.95 43.99
CA LEU A 29 11.81 -22.08 42.83
C LEU A 29 11.61 -20.74 42.06
N GLY A 30 12.14 -19.63 42.56
CA GLY A 30 11.97 -18.32 41.95
C GLY A 30 10.52 -17.78 42.01
N VAL A 31 9.70 -18.26 42.98
CA VAL A 31 8.31 -17.87 43.10
C VAL A 31 8.14 -16.91 44.28
N ALA A 32 7.54 -15.75 44.01
CA ALA A 32 7.24 -14.74 45.04
C ALA A 32 6.19 -15.28 46.04
N ARG A 33 6.45 -15.10 47.36
CA ARG A 33 5.56 -15.56 48.45
C ARG A 33 4.08 -15.12 48.26
N PRO A 34 3.77 -13.85 47.97
CA PRO A 34 2.38 -13.42 47.78
C PRO A 34 1.68 -14.16 46.62
N THR A 35 2.44 -14.48 45.57
CA THR A 35 1.94 -15.22 44.41
C THR A 35 1.60 -16.65 44.78
N PHE A 36 2.48 -17.33 45.53
CA PHE A 36 2.26 -18.68 46.04
C PHE A 36 1.02 -18.73 46.94
N TYR A 37 0.92 -17.90 47.97
CA TYR A 37 -0.19 -17.93 48.89
C TYR A 37 -1.54 -17.62 48.24
N ARG A 38 -1.56 -16.80 47.20
CA ARG A 38 -2.76 -16.56 46.39
C ARG A 38 -3.18 -17.82 45.61
N TRP A 39 -2.23 -18.61 45.12
CA TRP A 39 -2.53 -19.88 44.47
C TRP A 39 -2.96 -20.92 45.48
N TYR A 40 -2.29 -21.00 46.62
CA TYR A 40 -2.55 -21.93 47.69
C TYR A 40 -3.97 -21.74 48.30
N ALA A 41 -4.36 -20.52 48.58
CA ALA A 41 -5.71 -20.20 49.02
C ALA A 41 -6.79 -20.63 48.01
N ARG A 42 -6.54 -20.44 46.71
CA ARG A 42 -7.46 -20.90 45.66
C ARG A 42 -7.50 -22.42 45.55
N TYR A 43 -6.37 -23.06 45.74
CA TYR A 43 -6.26 -24.52 45.77
C TYR A 43 -7.03 -25.12 46.97
N GLN A 44 -6.89 -24.55 48.14
CA GLN A 44 -7.62 -24.97 49.33
C GLN A 44 -9.13 -24.82 49.19
N THR A 45 -9.60 -23.76 48.54
CA THR A 45 -11.05 -23.48 48.37
C THR A 45 -11.70 -24.24 47.22
N ARG A 46 -10.99 -24.52 46.12
CA ARG A 46 -11.58 -25.04 44.89
C ARG A 46 -10.77 -26.19 44.26
N GLY A 47 -9.81 -26.75 45.01
CA GLY A 47 -8.92 -27.80 44.49
C GLY A 47 -8.13 -27.36 43.22
N GLU A 48 -7.81 -28.31 42.39
CA GLU A 48 -7.07 -28.05 41.12
C GLU A 48 -7.82 -27.11 40.18
N ALA A 49 -9.17 -27.12 40.22
CA ALA A 49 -9.97 -26.21 39.40
C ALA A 49 -9.72 -24.73 39.76
N GLY A 50 -9.35 -24.43 41.03
CA GLY A 50 -9.00 -23.08 41.47
C GLY A 50 -7.67 -22.55 40.90
N LEU A 51 -6.83 -23.43 40.40
CA LEU A 51 -5.53 -23.07 39.78
C LEU A 51 -5.64 -22.73 38.29
N LYS A 52 -6.78 -23.06 37.64
CA LYS A 52 -7.00 -22.68 36.26
C LYS A 52 -6.85 -21.17 36.11
N ASN A 53 -6.10 -20.77 35.10
CA ASN A 53 -6.02 -19.37 34.75
C ASN A 53 -7.40 -18.93 34.26
N HIS A 54 -8.10 -18.11 35.04
CA HIS A 54 -9.28 -17.44 34.55
C HIS A 54 -8.81 -16.48 33.43
N TYR A 55 -8.91 -16.95 32.19
CA TYR A 55 -8.92 -16.07 31.09
C TYR A 55 -10.24 -15.31 31.20
N ARG A 56 -10.19 -14.09 31.65
CA ARG A 56 -11.22 -13.13 31.23
C ARG A 56 -11.02 -13.05 29.73
N GLY A 57 -11.81 -13.79 28.99
CA GLY A 57 -11.88 -13.63 27.54
C GLY A 57 -11.93 -12.13 27.27
N PRO A 58 -11.31 -11.63 26.23
CA PRO A 58 -11.41 -10.22 25.92
C PRO A 58 -12.90 -9.89 25.93
N VAL A 59 -13.32 -8.99 26.80
CA VAL A 59 -14.59 -8.27 26.63
C VAL A 59 -14.55 -7.85 25.17
N ARG A 60 -15.54 -8.25 24.36
CA ARG A 60 -15.58 -7.88 22.95
C ARG A 60 -15.33 -6.39 22.87
N PRO A 61 -14.20 -5.94 22.31
CA PRO A 61 -13.91 -4.52 22.32
C PRO A 61 -14.97 -3.82 21.47
N TRP A 62 -15.45 -2.67 21.91
CA TRP A 62 -16.46 -1.88 21.19
C TRP A 62 -16.12 -1.64 19.70
N ASN A 63 -14.84 -1.69 19.35
CA ASN A 63 -14.33 -1.55 17.99
C ASN A 63 -14.12 -2.90 17.28
N GLY A 64 -14.62 -4.00 17.84
CA GLY A 64 -14.60 -5.31 17.21
C GLY A 64 -15.34 -5.29 15.87
N LEU A 65 -14.83 -6.03 14.89
CA LEU A 65 -15.48 -6.15 13.59
C LEU A 65 -16.68 -7.12 13.70
N PRO A 66 -17.91 -6.70 13.30
CA PRO A 66 -19.06 -7.59 13.23
C PRO A 66 -18.82 -8.79 12.32
N GLU A 67 -19.46 -9.92 12.61
CA GLU A 67 -19.26 -11.16 11.85
C GLU A 67 -19.70 -11.05 10.38
N GLU A 68 -20.81 -10.36 10.12
CA GLU A 68 -21.28 -10.09 8.76
C GLU A 68 -20.26 -9.31 7.93
N ILE A 69 -19.60 -8.33 8.55
CA ILE A 69 -18.57 -7.53 7.90
C ILE A 69 -17.31 -8.37 7.65
N ARG A 70 -16.98 -9.30 8.56
CA ARG A 70 -15.87 -10.24 8.35
C ARG A 70 -16.12 -11.15 7.16
N ALA A 71 -17.34 -11.72 7.07
CA ALA A 71 -17.72 -12.59 5.97
C ALA A 71 -17.61 -11.87 4.62
N LYS A 72 -18.21 -10.68 4.49
CA LYS A 72 -18.12 -9.86 3.27
C LYS A 72 -16.69 -9.47 2.90
N LEU A 73 -15.83 -9.20 3.89
CA LEU A 73 -14.45 -8.86 3.64
C LEU A 73 -13.64 -10.06 3.12
N LEU A 74 -13.92 -11.26 3.65
CA LEU A 74 -13.31 -12.50 3.16
C LEU A 74 -13.80 -12.83 1.74
N GLU A 75 -15.09 -12.68 1.47
CA GLU A 75 -15.65 -12.85 0.13
C GLU A 75 -14.96 -11.95 -0.88
N LEU A 76 -14.83 -10.65 -0.60
CA LEU A 76 -14.10 -9.72 -1.44
C LEU A 76 -12.62 -10.13 -1.64
N ALA A 77 -11.97 -10.65 -0.59
CA ALA A 77 -10.58 -11.10 -0.70
C ALA A 77 -10.42 -12.35 -1.59
N PHE A 78 -11.44 -13.19 -1.68
CA PHE A 78 -11.45 -14.33 -2.61
C PHE A 78 -11.77 -13.90 -4.06
N GLU A 79 -12.62 -12.89 -4.24
CA GLU A 79 -12.95 -12.37 -5.57
C GLU A 79 -11.76 -11.64 -6.23
N VAL A 80 -10.97 -10.93 -5.44
CA VAL A 80 -9.83 -10.11 -5.92
C VAL A 80 -8.56 -10.39 -5.10
N PRO A 81 -7.98 -11.60 -5.26
CA PRO A 81 -6.84 -12.05 -4.44
C PRO A 81 -5.54 -11.27 -4.67
N GLU A 82 -5.44 -10.51 -5.76
CA GLU A 82 -4.30 -9.66 -6.10
C GLU A 82 -4.22 -8.37 -5.29
N LEU A 83 -5.31 -7.96 -4.65
CA LEU A 83 -5.33 -6.73 -3.87
C LEU A 83 -4.61 -6.91 -2.52
N SER A 84 -3.76 -5.96 -2.20
CA SER A 84 -3.13 -5.89 -0.88
C SER A 84 -4.17 -5.62 0.23
N PRO A 85 -3.88 -5.98 1.51
CA PRO A 85 -4.77 -5.67 2.63
C PRO A 85 -5.17 -4.20 2.72
N ARG A 86 -4.30 -3.30 2.28
CA ARG A 86 -4.55 -1.86 2.23
C ARG A 86 -5.57 -1.51 1.13
N GLU A 87 -5.37 -2.03 -0.06
CA GLU A 87 -6.28 -1.81 -1.18
C GLU A 87 -7.65 -2.41 -0.91
N LEU A 88 -7.70 -3.62 -0.32
CA LEU A 88 -8.95 -4.25 0.13
C LEU A 88 -9.68 -3.39 1.18
N ALA A 89 -8.97 -2.80 2.16
CA ALA A 89 -9.58 -1.93 3.16
C ALA A 89 -10.23 -0.70 2.54
N VAL A 90 -9.57 -0.09 1.56
CA VAL A 90 -10.07 1.10 0.86
C VAL A 90 -11.25 0.75 -0.04
N SER A 91 -11.11 -0.30 -0.86
CA SER A 91 -12.16 -0.79 -1.76
C SER A 91 -13.42 -1.17 -0.99
N PHE A 92 -13.27 -1.94 0.10
CA PHE A 92 -14.37 -2.32 0.99
C PHE A 92 -15.07 -1.09 1.60
N THR A 93 -14.28 -0.11 2.06
CA THR A 93 -14.82 1.12 2.68
C THR A 93 -15.70 1.88 1.69
N HIS A 94 -15.29 1.97 0.43
CA HIS A 94 -16.08 2.62 -0.62
C HIS A 94 -17.33 1.81 -1.02
N ALA A 95 -17.17 0.51 -1.25
CA ALA A 95 -18.25 -0.34 -1.73
C ALA A 95 -19.35 -0.55 -0.68
N GLN A 96 -18.99 -0.67 0.61
CA GLN A 96 -19.94 -1.00 1.68
C GLN A 96 -20.31 0.21 2.56
N GLY A 97 -19.72 1.38 2.34
CA GLY A 97 -19.93 2.53 3.24
C GLY A 97 -19.55 2.25 4.70
N TYR A 98 -18.61 1.33 4.92
CA TYR A 98 -18.22 0.84 6.26
C TYR A 98 -16.71 0.82 6.39
N TYR A 99 -16.18 1.60 7.32
CA TYR A 99 -14.74 1.74 7.52
C TYR A 99 -14.10 0.51 8.17
N VAL A 100 -13.06 -0.01 7.52
CA VAL A 100 -12.17 -1.03 8.05
C VAL A 100 -10.73 -0.55 7.94
N SER A 101 -9.92 -0.74 8.98
CA SER A 101 -8.49 -0.39 8.90
C SER A 101 -7.68 -1.48 8.23
N GLU A 102 -6.62 -1.11 7.51
CA GLU A 102 -5.66 -2.03 6.91
C GLU A 102 -5.16 -3.09 7.89
N SER A 103 -4.80 -2.67 9.12
CA SER A 103 -4.31 -3.59 10.16
C SER A 103 -5.37 -4.61 10.61
N THR A 104 -6.67 -4.28 10.49
CA THR A 104 -7.76 -5.21 10.77
C THR A 104 -7.91 -6.22 9.64
N VAL A 105 -7.87 -5.74 8.38
CA VAL A 105 -7.88 -6.59 7.18
C VAL A 105 -6.70 -7.56 7.21
N TYR A 106 -5.49 -7.04 7.43
CA TYR A 106 -4.28 -7.87 7.52
C TYR A 106 -4.41 -8.99 8.55
N ARG A 107 -4.89 -8.66 9.78
CA ARG A 107 -5.08 -9.66 10.84
C ARG A 107 -6.15 -10.70 10.50
N LEU A 108 -7.22 -10.28 9.83
CA LEU A 108 -8.28 -11.18 9.37
C LEU A 108 -7.75 -12.14 8.31
N LEU A 109 -7.10 -11.63 7.26
CA LEU A 109 -6.54 -12.44 6.19
C LEU A 109 -5.45 -13.40 6.70
N LYS A 110 -4.59 -12.92 7.62
CA LYS A 110 -3.58 -13.77 8.25
C LYS A 110 -4.20 -14.90 9.10
N ALA A 111 -5.31 -14.65 9.79
CA ALA A 111 -6.02 -15.67 10.58
C ALA A 111 -6.66 -16.75 9.70
N HIS A 112 -6.88 -16.47 8.42
CA HIS A 112 -7.41 -17.41 7.42
C HIS A 112 -6.35 -17.92 6.43
N ASP A 113 -5.06 -17.73 6.73
CA ASP A 113 -3.91 -18.16 5.90
C ASP A 113 -3.94 -17.60 4.45
N LEU A 114 -4.62 -16.47 4.25
CA LEU A 114 -4.71 -15.80 2.95
C LEU A 114 -3.55 -14.85 2.65
N ILE A 115 -2.63 -14.66 3.60
CA ILE A 115 -1.40 -13.89 3.41
C ILE A 115 -0.22 -14.86 3.36
N THR A 116 0.30 -15.09 2.16
CA THR A 116 1.32 -16.09 1.89
C THR A 116 2.77 -15.61 2.11
N SER A 117 3.01 -14.31 2.26
CA SER A 117 4.38 -13.81 2.46
C SER A 117 4.45 -12.51 3.25
N PRO A 118 5.38 -12.39 4.22
CA PRO A 118 5.68 -11.14 4.92
C PRO A 118 6.60 -10.20 4.12
N ALA A 119 6.88 -10.46 2.86
CA ALA A 119 7.98 -9.88 2.14
C ALA A 119 7.61 -8.65 1.29
N PHE A 120 7.19 -7.55 1.93
CA PHE A 120 7.45 -6.24 1.35
C PHE A 120 8.21 -5.39 2.35
N VAL A 121 9.53 -5.47 2.29
CA VAL A 121 10.39 -4.45 2.88
C VAL A 121 10.19 -3.19 2.05
N VAL A 122 9.37 -2.26 2.56
CA VAL A 122 9.26 -0.91 2.00
C VAL A 122 10.59 -0.22 2.28
N ILE A 123 11.49 -0.25 1.32
CA ILE A 123 12.65 0.63 1.32
C ILE A 123 12.10 2.04 1.15
N LYS A 124 12.11 2.82 2.23
CA LYS A 124 11.82 4.26 2.14
C LYS A 124 12.77 4.84 1.11
N ALA A 125 12.21 5.42 0.04
CA ALA A 125 12.99 6.18 -0.91
C ALA A 125 13.65 7.34 -0.16
N ALA A 126 14.96 7.29 -0.02
CA ALA A 126 15.73 8.39 0.56
C ALA A 126 15.77 9.51 -0.48
N ASN A 127 15.40 10.71 -0.05
CA ASN A 127 15.50 11.99 -0.75
C ASN A 127 14.65 12.14 -2.02
N GLU A 128 13.45 12.68 -1.82
CA GLU A 128 12.66 13.27 -2.89
C GLU A 128 13.38 14.52 -3.49
N TYR A 129 13.08 14.80 -4.76
CA TYR A 129 13.50 16.02 -5.44
C TYR A 129 13.24 17.25 -4.56
N LYS A 130 14.21 18.17 -4.46
CA LYS A 130 14.16 19.33 -3.55
C LYS A 130 12.98 20.26 -3.84
N ASP A 131 12.58 20.41 -5.12
CA ASP A 131 11.44 21.22 -5.54
C ASP A 131 10.19 20.37 -5.66
N LYS A 132 9.52 20.09 -4.55
CA LYS A 132 8.26 19.33 -4.56
C LYS A 132 7.21 20.04 -5.39
N THR A 133 6.57 19.30 -6.28
CA THR A 133 5.40 19.79 -7.01
C THR A 133 4.21 19.98 -6.05
N THR A 134 3.48 21.06 -6.24
CA THR A 134 2.30 21.42 -5.43
C THR A 134 0.99 21.28 -6.18
N GLY A 135 1.04 20.99 -7.48
CA GLY A 135 -0.12 20.81 -8.34
C GLY A 135 0.20 19.99 -9.59
N VAL A 136 -0.86 19.59 -10.27
CA VAL A 136 -0.77 18.83 -11.52
C VAL A 136 -0.18 19.69 -12.64
N ASN A 137 0.44 19.04 -13.61
CA ASN A 137 1.02 19.66 -14.79
C ASN A 137 2.12 20.72 -14.51
N GLN A 138 2.76 20.67 -13.35
CA GLN A 138 3.95 21.51 -13.06
C GLN A 138 5.24 20.86 -13.53
N LEU A 139 5.34 19.54 -13.37
CA LEU A 139 6.51 18.75 -13.75
C LEU A 139 6.05 17.40 -14.29
N TRP A 140 6.52 17.05 -15.45
CA TRP A 140 6.32 15.74 -16.05
C TRP A 140 7.61 14.95 -16.03
N GLN A 141 7.56 13.70 -15.58
CA GLN A 141 8.67 12.77 -15.71
C GLN A 141 8.53 11.98 -17.01
N THR A 142 9.64 11.77 -17.70
CA THR A 142 9.71 10.92 -18.89
C THR A 142 10.88 9.94 -18.78
N ASP A 143 10.65 8.74 -19.24
CA ASP A 143 11.67 7.71 -19.33
C ASP A 143 11.23 6.62 -20.30
N PHE A 144 12.21 5.86 -20.83
CA PHE A 144 11.95 4.68 -21.62
C PHE A 144 12.09 3.40 -20.79
N THR A 145 11.18 2.47 -21.02
CA THR A 145 11.41 1.08 -20.63
C THR A 145 11.24 0.17 -21.84
N TYR A 146 11.74 -1.07 -21.77
CA TYR A 146 11.79 -1.96 -22.93
C TYR A 146 11.15 -3.31 -22.63
N PHE A 147 10.56 -3.90 -23.67
CA PHE A 147 9.93 -5.20 -23.69
C PHE A 147 10.41 -6.00 -24.90
N LYS A 148 10.46 -7.32 -24.76
CA LYS A 148 10.79 -8.22 -25.85
C LYS A 148 9.52 -8.92 -26.34
N VAL A 149 9.26 -8.84 -27.65
CA VAL A 149 8.19 -9.58 -28.31
C VAL A 149 8.82 -10.73 -29.11
N LEU A 150 8.35 -11.95 -28.89
CA LEU A 150 8.91 -13.14 -29.52
C LEU A 150 8.77 -13.07 -31.05
N GLY A 151 9.88 -13.26 -31.74
CA GLY A 151 9.92 -13.16 -33.21
C GLY A 151 10.02 -11.73 -33.79
N TRP A 152 9.75 -10.68 -32.97
CA TRP A 152 9.76 -9.28 -33.44
C TRP A 152 10.90 -8.45 -32.87
N GLY A 153 11.53 -8.89 -31.76
CA GLY A 153 12.64 -8.18 -31.15
C GLY A 153 12.23 -7.26 -29.98
N TRP A 154 12.95 -6.15 -29.84
CA TRP A 154 12.77 -5.21 -28.73
C TRP A 154 11.84 -4.06 -29.10
N PHE A 155 10.94 -3.74 -28.19
CA PHE A 155 10.06 -2.57 -28.23
C PHE A 155 10.34 -1.69 -27.03
N TYR A 156 10.18 -0.38 -27.19
CA TYR A 156 10.49 0.63 -26.21
C TYR A 156 9.24 1.41 -25.87
N LEU A 157 8.91 1.46 -24.61
CA LEU A 157 7.75 2.20 -24.12
C LEU A 157 8.21 3.57 -23.63
N SER A 158 7.84 4.61 -24.38
CA SER A 158 7.96 6.00 -23.96
C SER A 158 6.78 6.37 -23.07
N THR A 159 7.04 6.96 -21.90
CA THR A 159 5.99 7.30 -20.91
C THR A 159 6.12 8.73 -20.43
N ILE A 160 4.99 9.43 -20.28
CA ILE A 160 4.89 10.74 -19.63
C ILE A 160 4.03 10.61 -18.39
N LEU A 161 4.63 10.85 -17.23
CA LEU A 161 4.01 10.76 -15.91
C LEU A 161 3.95 12.14 -15.25
N ASP A 162 2.79 12.55 -14.76
CA ASP A 162 2.67 13.75 -13.93
C ASP A 162 3.28 13.52 -12.54
N ASP A 163 4.25 14.34 -12.16
CA ASP A 163 5.00 14.16 -10.92
C ASP A 163 4.13 14.28 -9.67
N TYR A 164 3.16 15.17 -9.67
CA TYR A 164 2.29 15.41 -8.52
C TYR A 164 1.30 14.27 -8.29
N SER A 165 0.50 13.97 -9.30
CA SER A 165 -0.58 12.98 -9.23
C SER A 165 -0.13 11.56 -9.53
N ARG A 166 1.04 11.37 -10.15
CA ARG A 166 1.54 10.08 -10.70
C ARG A 166 0.69 9.54 -11.85
N TYR A 167 -0.20 10.36 -12.39
CA TYR A 167 -1.04 10.00 -13.53
C TYR A 167 -0.20 9.81 -14.78
N ILE A 168 -0.39 8.69 -15.48
CA ILE A 168 0.22 8.48 -16.79
C ILE A 168 -0.61 9.24 -17.81
N ILE A 169 -0.06 10.36 -18.27
CA ILE A 169 -0.75 11.27 -19.20
C ILE A 169 -0.77 10.70 -20.61
N ALA A 170 0.39 10.20 -21.04
CA ALA A 170 0.58 9.60 -22.36
C ALA A 170 1.66 8.51 -22.31
N TRP A 171 1.53 7.58 -23.23
CA TRP A 171 2.53 6.53 -23.48
C TRP A 171 2.48 6.10 -24.94
N ARG A 172 3.58 5.55 -25.43
CA ARG A 172 3.67 4.99 -26.79
C ARG A 172 4.64 3.82 -26.81
N LEU A 173 4.26 2.77 -27.54
CA LEU A 173 5.16 1.66 -27.85
C LEU A 173 5.91 2.00 -29.15
N CYS A 174 7.23 2.07 -29.05
CA CYS A 174 8.14 2.50 -30.14
C CYS A 174 9.08 1.36 -30.53
N THR A 175 9.59 1.38 -31.73
CA THR A 175 10.63 0.46 -32.19
C THR A 175 12.04 1.03 -31.99
N THR A 176 12.14 2.31 -31.66
CA THR A 176 13.39 3.03 -31.38
C THR A 176 13.28 3.85 -30.08
N MET A 177 14.41 4.41 -29.66
CA MET A 177 14.49 5.38 -28.55
C MET A 177 15.08 6.69 -29.06
N GLN A 178 14.47 7.29 -30.09
CA GLN A 178 14.94 8.54 -30.66
C GLN A 178 14.22 9.75 -30.06
N ALA A 179 14.77 10.94 -30.27
CA ALA A 179 14.15 12.19 -29.86
C ALA A 179 12.73 12.36 -30.43
N ALA A 180 12.52 11.91 -31.67
CA ALA A 180 11.23 11.91 -32.35
C ALA A 180 10.17 11.08 -31.60
N ASP A 181 10.55 9.94 -31.00
CA ASP A 181 9.62 9.12 -30.20
C ASP A 181 9.19 9.86 -28.93
N VAL A 182 10.11 10.59 -28.30
CA VAL A 182 9.82 11.42 -27.11
C VAL A 182 8.90 12.58 -27.48
N THR A 183 9.21 13.33 -28.55
CA THR A 183 8.41 14.50 -28.97
C THR A 183 6.99 14.11 -29.34
N GLN A 184 6.81 13.00 -30.07
CA GLN A 184 5.48 12.47 -30.40
C GLN A 184 4.68 12.05 -29.15
N THR A 185 5.33 11.47 -28.14
CA THR A 185 4.66 11.14 -26.87
C THR A 185 4.29 12.41 -26.10
N LEU A 186 5.14 13.44 -26.12
CA LEU A 186 4.88 14.74 -25.50
C LEU A 186 3.73 15.50 -26.21
N GLU A 187 3.62 15.42 -27.53
CA GLU A 187 2.50 16.01 -28.29
C GLU A 187 1.16 15.42 -27.84
N VAL A 188 1.11 14.10 -27.69
CA VAL A 188 -0.07 13.41 -27.15
C VAL A 188 -0.36 13.88 -25.73
N ALA A 189 0.66 13.98 -24.88
CA ALA A 189 0.52 14.44 -23.50
C ALA A 189 0.00 15.89 -23.41
N LEU A 190 0.56 16.81 -24.22
CA LEU A 190 0.10 18.21 -24.28
C LEU A 190 -1.36 18.33 -24.72
N ARG A 191 -1.79 17.51 -25.66
CA ARG A 191 -3.17 17.48 -26.16
C ARG A 191 -4.13 16.95 -25.09
N ILE A 192 -3.80 15.80 -24.44
CA ILE A 192 -4.66 15.17 -23.43
C ILE A 192 -4.77 16.05 -22.18
N SER A 193 -3.67 16.65 -21.74
CA SER A 193 -3.65 17.52 -20.56
C SER A 193 -4.28 18.89 -20.76
N GLY A 194 -4.58 19.27 -22.02
CA GLY A 194 -5.02 20.62 -22.37
C GLY A 194 -3.91 21.68 -22.27
N CYS A 195 -2.67 21.29 -22.02
CA CYS A 195 -1.53 22.22 -21.91
C CYS A 195 -1.04 22.77 -23.27
N GLN A 196 -1.61 22.33 -24.39
CA GLN A 196 -1.27 22.82 -25.72
C GLN A 196 -1.77 24.23 -26.00
N GLY A 197 -2.82 24.67 -25.31
CA GLY A 197 -3.52 25.95 -25.61
C GLY A 197 -2.66 27.19 -25.35
N ALA A 198 -2.83 28.20 -26.19
CA ALA A 198 -2.15 29.50 -26.11
C ALA A 198 -2.45 30.30 -24.80
N ARG A 199 -3.49 29.94 -24.08
CA ARG A 199 -3.90 30.58 -22.82
C ARG A 199 -3.24 29.98 -21.57
N VAL A 200 -2.44 28.92 -21.72
CA VAL A 200 -1.75 28.25 -20.59
C VAL A 200 -0.54 29.09 -20.22
N VAL A 201 -0.60 29.76 -19.08
CA VAL A 201 0.45 30.66 -18.58
C VAL A 201 1.71 29.89 -18.17
N HIS A 202 1.56 28.67 -17.65
CA HIS A 202 2.67 27.84 -17.22
C HIS A 202 2.63 26.49 -17.91
N LYS A 203 3.58 26.26 -18.81
CA LYS A 203 3.80 24.94 -19.41
C LYS A 203 4.51 24.02 -18.40
N PRO A 204 4.23 22.70 -18.41
CA PRO A 204 4.93 21.75 -17.56
C PRO A 204 6.43 21.73 -17.88
N ARG A 205 7.26 21.58 -16.86
CA ARG A 205 8.68 21.28 -17.03
C ARG A 205 8.83 19.79 -17.29
N LEU A 206 9.75 19.40 -18.17
CA LEU A 206 10.10 18.01 -18.42
C LEU A 206 11.27 17.59 -17.55
N LEU A 207 11.17 16.49 -16.82
CA LEU A 207 12.25 15.85 -16.09
C LEU A 207 12.61 14.54 -16.77
N SER A 208 13.86 14.41 -17.20
CA SER A 208 14.41 13.19 -17.83
C SER A 208 15.75 12.80 -17.22
N ASP A 209 16.21 11.62 -17.55
CA ASP A 209 17.62 11.25 -17.36
C ASP A 209 18.54 11.95 -18.38
N ASN A 210 19.81 11.55 -18.45
CA ASN A 210 20.80 12.03 -19.41
C ASN A 210 20.98 11.07 -20.61
N GLY A 211 19.95 10.29 -20.96
CA GLY A 211 19.99 9.41 -22.12
C GLY A 211 20.19 10.16 -23.43
N PRO A 212 20.75 9.51 -24.49
CA PRO A 212 21.09 10.19 -25.76
C PRO A 212 19.91 10.92 -26.40
N CYS A 213 18.70 10.36 -26.32
CA CYS A 213 17.47 10.97 -26.83
C CYS A 213 17.12 12.27 -26.10
N TYR A 214 17.38 12.35 -24.77
CA TYR A 214 17.04 13.49 -23.94
C TYR A 214 18.08 14.62 -23.99
N ILE A 215 19.32 14.34 -24.40
CA ILE A 215 20.36 15.37 -24.58
C ILE A 215 20.42 15.89 -26.03
N SER A 216 19.58 15.35 -26.93
CA SER A 216 19.59 15.72 -28.35
C SER A 216 19.20 17.19 -28.56
N GLN A 217 19.81 17.81 -29.58
CA GLN A 217 19.46 19.18 -29.97
C GLN A 217 18.03 19.26 -30.53
N GLU A 218 17.57 18.20 -31.20
CA GLU A 218 16.20 18.09 -31.71
C GLU A 218 15.15 18.25 -30.61
N LEU A 219 15.27 17.49 -29.54
CA LEU A 219 14.36 17.60 -28.39
C LEU A 219 14.47 18.98 -27.73
N ALA A 220 15.67 19.52 -27.58
CA ALA A 220 15.87 20.83 -26.97
C ALA A 220 15.18 21.96 -27.76
N LEU A 221 15.27 21.93 -29.09
CA LEU A 221 14.61 22.89 -29.99
C LEU A 221 13.08 22.73 -29.88
N TRP A 222 12.57 21.51 -29.96
CA TRP A 222 11.15 21.23 -29.84
C TRP A 222 10.58 21.72 -28.50
N LEU A 223 11.23 21.43 -27.36
CA LEU A 223 10.80 21.91 -26.03
C LEU A 223 10.78 23.44 -25.98
N LYS A 224 11.77 24.11 -26.58
CA LYS A 224 11.81 25.56 -26.65
C LYS A 224 10.66 26.13 -27.47
N GLU A 225 10.31 25.52 -28.59
CA GLU A 225 9.16 25.90 -29.42
C GLU A 225 7.82 25.74 -28.66
N GLN A 226 7.72 24.68 -27.85
CA GLN A 226 6.54 24.45 -26.99
C GLN A 226 6.53 25.31 -25.74
N GLY A 227 7.57 26.09 -25.44
CA GLY A 227 7.71 26.86 -24.23
C GLY A 227 7.87 26.03 -22.95
N MET A 228 8.35 24.80 -23.07
CA MET A 228 8.57 23.88 -21.97
C MET A 228 10.01 23.96 -21.43
N GLY A 229 10.14 24.02 -20.11
CA GLY A 229 11.45 23.90 -19.47
C GLY A 229 11.91 22.45 -19.42
N HIS A 230 13.23 22.22 -19.53
CA HIS A 230 13.82 20.89 -19.40
C HIS A 230 14.73 20.83 -18.16
N VAL A 231 14.47 19.89 -17.27
CA VAL A 231 15.28 19.57 -16.11
C VAL A 231 15.85 18.18 -16.30
N ARG A 232 17.18 18.07 -16.21
CA ARG A 232 17.85 16.77 -16.31
C ARG A 232 18.34 16.34 -14.93
N GLY A 233 18.24 15.05 -14.64
CA GLY A 233 18.80 14.47 -13.43
C GLY A 233 20.29 14.78 -13.31
N ALA A 234 20.78 15.09 -12.09
CA ALA A 234 22.19 15.23 -11.88
C ALA A 234 22.90 13.89 -12.15
N PRO A 235 24.10 13.89 -12.78
CA PRO A 235 24.86 12.68 -12.99
C PRO A 235 25.04 11.91 -11.67
N ASN A 236 24.81 10.60 -11.65
CA ASN A 236 24.90 9.72 -10.48
C ASN A 236 23.89 9.98 -9.35
N HIS A 237 22.78 10.68 -9.60
CA HIS A 237 21.66 10.81 -8.67
C HIS A 237 20.37 10.17 -9.24
N PRO A 238 20.24 8.83 -9.23
CA PRO A 238 19.06 8.13 -9.79
C PRO A 238 17.77 8.46 -9.04
N GLN A 239 17.85 9.04 -7.85
CA GLN A 239 16.69 9.33 -6.99
C GLN A 239 15.75 10.41 -7.53
N THR A 240 16.16 11.17 -8.54
CA THR A 240 15.37 12.28 -9.12
C THR A 240 14.15 11.77 -9.90
N GLN A 241 14.20 10.55 -10.43
CA GLN A 241 13.14 9.92 -11.25
C GLN A 241 12.46 8.71 -10.57
N GLY A 242 12.61 8.56 -9.27
CA GLY A 242 12.12 7.39 -8.53
C GLY A 242 10.61 7.10 -8.67
N LYS A 243 9.79 8.07 -9.15
CA LYS A 243 8.36 7.85 -9.39
C LYS A 243 8.13 7.09 -10.70
N ILE A 244 8.79 7.49 -11.79
CA ILE A 244 8.67 6.81 -13.09
C ILE A 244 9.41 5.47 -13.09
N GLU A 245 10.53 5.35 -12.38
CA GLU A 245 11.22 4.06 -12.17
C GLU A 245 10.32 3.05 -11.45
N ARG A 246 9.63 3.49 -10.40
CA ARG A 246 8.67 2.64 -9.67
C ARG A 246 7.45 2.27 -10.53
N TRP A 247 7.01 3.18 -11.38
CA TRP A 247 5.99 2.90 -12.39
C TRP A 247 6.45 1.78 -13.32
N HIS A 248 7.64 1.90 -13.92
CA HIS A 248 8.21 0.89 -14.81
C HIS A 248 8.37 -0.47 -14.12
N GLN A 249 8.84 -0.47 -12.86
CA GLN A 249 8.95 -1.70 -12.07
C GLN A 249 7.57 -2.36 -11.90
N THR A 250 6.56 -1.57 -11.58
CA THR A 250 5.20 -2.07 -11.35
C THR A 250 4.59 -2.61 -12.65
N LEU A 251 4.75 -1.88 -13.75
CA LEU A 251 4.31 -2.30 -15.08
C LEU A 251 4.99 -3.62 -15.50
N LYS A 252 6.31 -3.71 -15.36
CA LYS A 252 7.07 -4.92 -15.70
C LYS A 252 6.63 -6.13 -14.88
N ASN A 253 6.37 -5.96 -13.61
CA ASN A 253 5.90 -7.05 -12.75
C ASN A 253 4.53 -7.63 -13.16
N CYS A 254 3.72 -6.85 -13.87
CA CYS A 254 2.42 -7.31 -14.39
C CYS A 254 2.54 -7.81 -15.84
N VAL A 255 3.09 -6.97 -16.71
CA VAL A 255 3.14 -7.23 -18.15
C VAL A 255 4.11 -8.36 -18.52
N LEU A 256 5.22 -8.55 -17.79
CA LEU A 256 6.18 -9.62 -18.08
C LEU A 256 5.77 -11.01 -17.54
N LEU A 257 4.61 -11.12 -16.89
CA LEU A 257 4.07 -12.43 -16.53
C LEU A 257 3.58 -13.20 -17.75
N GLU A 258 3.33 -12.51 -18.85
CA GLU A 258 2.86 -13.09 -20.11
C GLU A 258 3.95 -13.00 -21.19
N HIS A 259 3.86 -13.91 -22.17
CA HIS A 259 4.71 -13.91 -23.35
C HIS A 259 3.90 -13.38 -24.54
N TYR A 260 4.39 -12.34 -25.19
CA TYR A 260 3.74 -11.69 -26.31
C TYR A 260 4.31 -12.21 -27.63
N HIS A 261 3.45 -12.58 -28.55
CA HIS A 261 3.80 -13.03 -29.90
C HIS A 261 3.55 -11.96 -30.96
N LEU A 262 2.69 -11.00 -30.66
CA LEU A 262 2.39 -9.86 -31.54
C LEU A 262 2.60 -8.54 -30.79
N PRO A 263 3.15 -7.51 -31.45
CA PRO A 263 3.30 -6.18 -30.84
C PRO A 263 1.97 -5.58 -30.35
N GLY A 264 0.87 -5.85 -31.05
CA GLY A 264 -0.47 -5.39 -30.68
C GLY A 264 -0.98 -6.01 -29.36
N GLU A 265 -0.60 -7.24 -29.03
CA GLU A 265 -0.95 -7.87 -27.75
C GLU A 265 -0.25 -7.17 -26.59
N LEU A 266 1.05 -6.84 -26.76
CA LEU A 266 1.80 -6.05 -25.79
C LEU A 266 1.20 -4.66 -25.62
N GLU A 267 0.85 -3.98 -26.71
CA GLU A 267 0.25 -2.64 -26.70
C GLU A 267 -1.10 -2.66 -25.95
N GLN A 268 -1.94 -3.64 -26.22
CA GLN A 268 -3.21 -3.84 -25.50
C GLN A 268 -2.98 -4.04 -24.00
N SER A 269 -2.09 -4.97 -23.61
CA SER A 269 -1.78 -5.26 -22.21
C SER A 269 -1.24 -4.02 -21.47
N VAL A 270 -0.35 -3.25 -22.11
CA VAL A 270 0.12 -1.97 -21.54
C VAL A 270 -1.02 -0.98 -21.38
N GLY A 271 -1.92 -0.88 -22.36
CA GLY A 271 -3.09 0.01 -22.30
C GLY A 271 -4.05 -0.33 -21.17
N GLU A 272 -4.37 -1.61 -21.01
CA GLU A 272 -5.21 -2.11 -19.92
C GLU A 272 -4.55 -1.84 -18.55
N PHE A 273 -3.25 -2.08 -18.44
CA PHE A 273 -2.53 -1.81 -17.22
C PHE A 273 -2.45 -0.30 -16.89
N VAL A 274 -2.25 0.58 -17.88
CA VAL A 274 -2.30 2.03 -17.68
C VAL A 274 -3.67 2.47 -17.19
N ALA A 275 -4.73 1.94 -17.77
CA ALA A 275 -6.10 2.23 -17.34
C ALA A 275 -6.34 1.80 -15.88
N TYR A 276 -5.95 0.59 -15.52
CA TYR A 276 -5.98 0.09 -14.15
C TYR A 276 -5.16 0.97 -13.20
N TYR A 277 -3.91 1.26 -13.55
CA TYR A 277 -3.01 2.07 -12.73
C TYR A 277 -3.57 3.47 -12.47
N ASN A 278 -4.08 4.12 -13.49
CA ASN A 278 -4.61 5.47 -13.38
C ASN A 278 -5.92 5.55 -12.60
N HIS A 279 -6.83 4.59 -12.79
CA HIS A 279 -8.22 4.70 -12.34
C HIS A 279 -8.59 3.78 -11.18
N GLN A 280 -7.84 2.71 -10.93
CA GLN A 280 -8.23 1.69 -9.96
C GLN A 280 -7.17 1.48 -8.87
N ARG A 281 -5.89 1.65 -9.19
CA ARG A 281 -4.82 1.42 -8.23
C ARG A 281 -4.72 2.53 -7.19
N TYR A 282 -4.87 2.18 -5.92
CA TYR A 282 -4.68 3.10 -4.81
C TYR A 282 -3.20 3.28 -4.45
N HIS A 283 -2.77 4.52 -4.26
CA HIS A 283 -1.40 4.87 -3.90
C HIS A 283 -1.31 5.38 -2.46
N GLU A 284 -0.50 4.73 -1.62
CA GLU A 284 -0.28 5.14 -0.22
C GLU A 284 0.17 6.59 -0.11
N SER A 285 1.13 7.01 -0.94
CA SER A 285 1.66 8.36 -0.95
C SER A 285 0.67 9.43 -1.45
N LEU A 286 -0.46 9.03 -2.02
CA LEU A 286 -1.58 9.88 -2.40
C LEU A 286 -2.77 9.72 -1.43
N ASN A 287 -2.53 9.34 -0.17
CA ASN A 287 -3.58 9.07 0.82
C ASN A 287 -4.58 7.98 0.36
N ASN A 288 -4.08 6.97 -0.33
CA ASN A 288 -4.89 5.92 -0.95
C ASN A 288 -5.93 6.44 -1.97
N LEU A 289 -5.60 7.50 -2.67
CA LEU A 289 -6.32 7.93 -3.87
C LEU A 289 -5.72 7.27 -5.11
N THR A 290 -6.50 7.22 -6.19
CA THR A 290 -5.98 6.85 -7.49
C THR A 290 -5.26 8.04 -8.14
N PRO A 291 -4.30 7.81 -9.05
CA PRO A 291 -3.67 8.90 -9.81
C PRO A 291 -4.70 9.81 -10.49
N ALA A 292 -5.77 9.23 -11.06
CA ALA A 292 -6.84 9.98 -11.71
C ALA A 292 -7.63 10.86 -10.74
N ASP A 293 -7.87 10.41 -9.50
CA ASP A 293 -8.58 11.23 -8.51
C ASP A 293 -7.81 12.49 -8.15
N VAL A 294 -6.48 12.37 -8.05
CA VAL A 294 -5.61 13.51 -7.79
C VAL A 294 -5.48 14.40 -9.02
N TYR A 295 -5.28 13.80 -10.21
CA TYR A 295 -5.09 14.55 -11.45
C TYR A 295 -6.30 15.39 -11.84
N PHE A 296 -7.53 14.86 -11.65
CA PHE A 296 -8.77 15.52 -11.94
C PHE A 296 -9.35 16.31 -10.75
N GLY A 297 -8.61 16.49 -9.66
CA GLY A 297 -9.00 17.30 -8.52
C GLY A 297 -10.13 16.75 -7.64
N ARG A 298 -10.43 15.43 -7.73
CA ARG A 298 -11.47 14.76 -6.94
C ARG A 298 -11.03 14.35 -5.55
N GLY A 299 -9.71 14.45 -5.26
CA GLY A 299 -9.10 13.88 -4.07
C GLY A 299 -9.72 14.37 -2.75
N GLU A 300 -9.91 15.68 -2.60
CA GLU A 300 -10.45 16.26 -1.36
C GLU A 300 -11.86 15.77 -1.04
N SER A 301 -12.74 15.72 -2.04
CA SER A 301 -14.12 15.23 -1.85
C SER A 301 -14.16 13.76 -1.42
N ILE A 302 -13.31 12.91 -2.02
CA ILE A 302 -13.21 11.50 -1.67
C ILE A 302 -12.66 11.30 -0.25
N LEU A 303 -11.65 12.07 0.15
CA LEU A 303 -11.10 12.01 1.50
C LEU A 303 -12.10 12.48 2.56
N GLU A 304 -12.87 13.49 2.26
CA GLU A 304 -13.94 13.98 3.14
C GLU A 304 -15.05 12.94 3.31
N GLU A 305 -15.46 12.28 2.22
CA GLU A 305 -16.43 11.19 2.26
C GLU A 305 -15.94 10.01 3.12
N ARG A 306 -14.68 9.58 2.92
CA ARG A 306 -14.06 8.54 3.75
C ARG A 306 -14.02 8.92 5.23
N ARG A 307 -13.79 10.19 5.54
CA ARG A 307 -13.81 10.68 6.91
C ARG A 307 -15.20 10.54 7.53
N LYS A 308 -16.25 10.92 6.81
CA LYS A 308 -17.64 10.77 7.24
C LYS A 308 -18.02 9.30 7.46
N ILE A 309 -17.68 8.43 6.52
CA ILE A 309 -17.90 6.97 6.65
C ILE A 309 -17.21 6.43 7.91
N LYS A 310 -15.97 6.82 8.16
CA LYS A 310 -15.22 6.40 9.35
C LYS A 310 -15.89 6.85 10.65
N GLU A 311 -16.32 8.10 10.73
CA GLU A 311 -16.99 8.66 11.90
C GLU A 311 -18.34 7.96 12.14
N GLN A 312 -19.13 7.75 11.11
CA GLN A 312 -20.40 7.01 11.17
C GLN A 312 -20.20 5.56 11.61
N THR A 313 -19.20 4.88 11.07
CA THR A 313 -18.87 3.50 11.45
C THR A 313 -18.51 3.39 12.92
N PHE A 314 -17.69 4.31 13.44
CA PHE A 314 -17.32 4.30 14.85
C PHE A 314 -18.50 4.64 15.76
N HIS A 315 -19.35 5.57 15.35
CA HIS A 315 -20.56 5.90 16.10
C HIS A 315 -21.50 4.67 16.21
N SER A 316 -21.77 4.02 15.08
CA SER A 316 -22.61 2.82 15.02
C SER A 316 -22.06 1.67 15.88
N ARG A 317 -20.74 1.41 15.82
CA ARG A 317 -20.10 0.37 16.66
C ARG A 317 -20.22 0.67 18.15
N ARG A 318 -20.10 1.93 18.57
CA ARG A 318 -20.26 2.33 19.98
C ARG A 318 -21.70 2.13 20.46
N LEU A 319 -22.67 2.51 19.63
CA LEU A 319 -24.09 2.29 19.95
C LEU A 319 -24.42 0.81 20.09
N GLN A 320 -23.99 -0.02 19.14
CA GLN A 320 -24.20 -1.47 19.21
C GLN A 320 -23.58 -2.07 20.49
N HIS A 321 -22.35 -1.69 20.81
CA HIS A 321 -21.69 -2.18 22.03
C HIS A 321 -22.41 -1.75 23.30
N GLN A 322 -22.99 -0.55 23.35
CA GLN A 322 -23.79 -0.10 24.49
C GLN A 322 -25.07 -0.92 24.63
N LEU A 323 -25.74 -1.25 23.53
CA LEU A 323 -26.95 -2.08 23.53
C LEU A 323 -26.67 -3.54 23.94
N GLU A 324 -25.50 -4.09 23.60
CA GLU A 324 -25.10 -5.46 23.97
C GLU A 324 -24.63 -5.55 25.45
N THR A 325 -24.36 -4.44 26.11
CA THR A 325 -23.81 -4.40 27.50
C THR A 325 -24.87 -4.07 28.52
N VAL A 326 -26.07 -3.71 28.12
CA VAL A 326 -27.28 -3.55 28.95
C VAL A 326 -28.05 -4.86 29.01
#